data_f9807068507f6a8113bfb2ab9cd2d436
#
_entry.id   f9807068507f6a8113bfb2ab9cd2d436
#
_cell.length_a   1.000
_cell.length_b   1.000
_cell.length_c   1.000
_cell.angle_alpha   90.00
_cell.angle_beta   90.00
_cell.angle_gamma   90.00
#
_symmetry.space_group_name_H-M   'P 1'
#
loop_
_entity.id
_entity.type
_entity.pdbx_description
1 polymer ?
#
loop_
_entity_poly.entity_id
_entity_poly.type
_entity_poly.pdbx_seq_one_letter_code
_entity_poly.pdbx_strand_id
1 'polypeptide(L)'
;MSRLPLLCLALCVAAPRAHAQSAADSAAIRATAHDYIDGWYTGDGERMERALHPHLAKRLVYEDQNGRGRLVDLTALELVQSTRTGGGKIPPAEVRDSVTILNVFGNAAMVRIDATTWVDYLEEVKWNGRWVIINVVWVNRPAATAR
;
A
#
# COMPACT_ATOMS: atom_id res chain seq x y z
N MET A 1 68.31 -23.75 11.78
CA MET A 1 67.35 -23.77 10.69
C MET A 1 65.97 -23.43 11.31
N SER A 2 65.63 -22.17 11.34
CA SER A 2 64.40 -21.64 12.01
C SER A 2 63.31 -21.49 10.94
N ARG A 3 62.19 -22.21 11.10
CA ARG A 3 61.02 -22.12 10.21
C ARG A 3 60.01 -21.13 10.85
N LEU A 4 59.83 -19.96 10.25
CA LEU A 4 58.77 -19.01 10.59
C LEU A 4 57.44 -19.55 10.03
N PRO A 5 56.34 -19.62 10.80
CA PRO A 5 55.02 -19.88 10.26
C PRO A 5 54.43 -18.60 9.65
N LEU A 6 54.02 -18.72 8.40
CA LEU A 6 53.28 -17.67 7.68
C LEU A 6 51.84 -17.64 8.20
N LEU A 7 51.48 -16.57 8.94
CA LEU A 7 50.12 -16.34 9.45
C LEU A 7 49.30 -15.68 8.34
N CYS A 8 48.48 -16.45 7.61
CA CYS A 8 47.51 -15.91 6.65
C CYS A 8 46.37 -15.25 7.41
N LEU A 9 46.39 -13.92 7.47
CA LEU A 9 45.28 -13.12 7.98
C LEU A 9 44.16 -13.04 6.92
N ALA A 10 43.12 -13.88 7.08
CA ALA A 10 41.94 -13.82 6.22
C ALA A 10 41.13 -12.56 6.55
N LEU A 11 41.22 -11.56 5.68
CA LEU A 11 40.42 -10.31 5.77
C LEU A 11 39.01 -10.63 5.28
N CYS A 12 38.07 -10.90 6.21
CA CYS A 12 36.64 -10.97 5.90
C CYS A 12 36.13 -9.58 5.53
N VAL A 13 36.07 -9.24 4.25
CA VAL A 13 35.40 -8.06 3.74
C VAL A 13 33.90 -8.31 3.89
N ALA A 14 33.29 -7.71 4.92
CA ALA A 14 31.85 -7.64 5.04
C ALA A 14 31.32 -6.76 3.89
N ALA A 15 30.81 -7.38 2.83
CA ALA A 15 30.13 -6.67 1.76
C ALA A 15 28.94 -5.90 2.37
N PRO A 16 28.73 -4.60 2.02
CA PRO A 16 27.54 -3.88 2.44
C PRO A 16 26.34 -4.65 1.91
N ARG A 17 25.49 -5.14 2.84
CA ARG A 17 24.19 -5.68 2.46
C ARG A 17 23.39 -4.51 1.90
N ALA A 18 23.40 -4.35 0.58
CA ALA A 18 22.34 -3.63 -0.10
C ALA A 18 21.05 -4.26 0.42
N HIS A 19 20.17 -3.45 1.04
CA HIS A 19 18.87 -3.91 1.48
C HIS A 19 18.04 -4.17 0.21
N ALA A 20 18.38 -5.26 -0.48
CA ALA A 20 17.50 -5.82 -1.47
C ALA A 20 16.19 -6.08 -0.71
N GLN A 21 15.13 -5.45 -1.17
CA GLN A 21 13.78 -5.69 -0.68
C GLN A 21 13.59 -7.19 -0.55
N SER A 22 13.29 -7.67 0.66
CA SER A 22 13.11 -9.09 0.86
C SER A 22 11.84 -9.55 0.15
N ALA A 23 11.82 -10.78 -0.36
CA ALA A 23 10.61 -11.38 -0.91
C ALA A 23 9.48 -11.38 0.13
N ALA A 24 9.82 -11.50 1.41
CA ALA A 24 8.89 -11.42 2.53
C ALA A 24 8.25 -10.02 2.67
N ASP A 25 9.02 -8.94 2.52
CA ASP A 25 8.46 -7.59 2.54
C ASP A 25 7.53 -7.35 1.34
N SER A 26 7.91 -7.78 0.14
CA SER A 26 7.04 -7.68 -1.04
C SER A 26 5.71 -8.42 -0.87
N ALA A 27 5.74 -9.62 -0.28
CA ALA A 27 4.54 -10.39 0.02
C ALA A 27 3.67 -9.70 1.07
N ALA A 28 4.27 -9.14 2.13
CA ALA A 28 3.56 -8.44 3.20
C ALA A 28 2.93 -7.13 2.72
N ILE A 29 3.62 -6.34 1.88
CA ILE A 29 3.08 -5.13 1.24
C ILE A 29 1.86 -5.50 0.39
N ARG A 30 1.96 -6.52 -0.48
CA ARG A 30 0.80 -6.99 -1.27
C ARG A 30 -0.36 -7.44 -0.42
N ALA A 31 -0.09 -8.17 0.67
CA ALA A 31 -1.12 -8.64 1.59
C ALA A 31 -1.85 -7.46 2.26
N THR A 32 -1.14 -6.41 2.66
CA THR A 32 -1.73 -5.18 3.20
C THR A 32 -2.62 -4.48 2.17
N ALA A 33 -2.15 -4.32 0.94
CA ALA A 33 -2.95 -3.73 -0.15
C ALA A 33 -4.20 -4.57 -0.46
N HIS A 34 -4.10 -5.91 -0.43
CA HIS A 34 -5.27 -6.79 -0.59
C HIS A 34 -6.22 -6.74 0.60
N ASP A 35 -5.73 -6.66 1.84
CA ASP A 35 -6.61 -6.48 3.00
C ASP A 35 -7.43 -5.19 2.89
N TYR A 36 -6.83 -4.13 2.35
CA TYR A 36 -7.51 -2.87 2.10
C TYR A 36 -8.57 -2.99 1.00
N ILE A 37 -8.22 -3.41 -0.22
CA ILE A 37 -9.14 -3.38 -1.37
C ILE A 37 -10.23 -4.46 -1.28
N ASP A 38 -9.87 -5.67 -0.87
CA ASP A 38 -10.85 -6.75 -0.68
C ASP A 38 -11.76 -6.44 0.51
N GLY A 39 -11.21 -5.87 1.60
CA GLY A 39 -11.99 -5.40 2.74
C GLY A 39 -13.08 -4.42 2.29
N TRP A 40 -12.72 -3.44 1.45
CA TRP A 40 -13.65 -2.48 0.87
C TRP A 40 -14.76 -3.15 0.06
N TYR A 41 -14.40 -4.04 -0.89
CA TYR A 41 -15.37 -4.68 -1.78
C TYR A 41 -16.27 -5.71 -1.08
N THR A 42 -15.80 -6.33 -0.01
CA THR A 42 -16.59 -7.32 0.75
C THR A 42 -17.36 -6.71 1.91
N GLY A 43 -17.05 -5.47 2.32
CA GLY A 43 -17.60 -4.85 3.51
C GLY A 43 -16.98 -5.38 4.80
N ASP A 44 -15.75 -5.96 4.71
CA ASP A 44 -15.02 -6.52 5.85
C ASP A 44 -14.20 -5.42 6.54
N GLY A 45 -14.82 -4.81 7.55
CA GLY A 45 -14.18 -3.74 8.32
C GLY A 45 -12.97 -4.20 9.14
N GLU A 46 -12.85 -5.48 9.49
CA GLU A 46 -11.68 -5.99 10.21
C GLU A 46 -10.46 -6.10 9.28
N ARG A 47 -10.66 -6.55 8.05
CA ARG A 47 -9.61 -6.51 7.02
C ARG A 47 -9.15 -5.08 6.77
N MET A 48 -10.09 -4.15 6.55
CA MET A 48 -9.80 -2.74 6.38
C MET A 48 -8.99 -2.18 7.55
N GLU A 49 -9.44 -2.40 8.79
CA GLU A 49 -8.75 -1.91 10.00
C GLU A 49 -7.33 -2.47 10.13
N ARG A 50 -7.13 -3.74 9.76
CA ARG A 50 -5.80 -4.38 9.77
C ARG A 50 -4.84 -3.75 8.79
N ALA A 51 -5.33 -3.30 7.63
CA ALA A 51 -4.51 -2.69 6.59
C ALA A 51 -4.06 -1.27 6.94
N LEU A 52 -4.80 -0.56 7.81
CA LEU A 52 -4.61 0.87 8.03
C LEU A 52 -3.75 1.18 9.26
N HIS A 53 -2.95 2.25 9.15
CA HIS A 53 -2.42 2.94 10.32
C HIS A 53 -3.52 3.81 10.93
N PRO A 54 -3.64 3.93 12.27
CA PRO A 54 -4.68 4.76 12.92
C PRO A 54 -4.67 6.24 12.47
N HIS A 55 -3.51 6.75 12.08
CA HIS A 55 -3.34 8.11 11.55
C HIS A 55 -3.37 8.16 10.01
N LEU A 56 -4.04 7.20 9.35
CA LEU A 56 -4.23 7.27 7.90
C LEU A 56 -4.83 8.61 7.49
N ALA A 57 -4.33 9.16 6.39
CA ALA A 57 -4.98 10.23 5.64
C ALA A 57 -5.29 9.73 4.21
N LYS A 58 -6.57 9.69 3.83
CA LYS A 58 -6.98 9.33 2.47
C LYS A 58 -7.63 10.54 1.79
N ARG A 59 -7.12 10.93 0.61
CA ARG A 59 -7.52 12.18 -0.06
C ARG A 59 -7.89 12.00 -1.53
N LEU A 60 -8.94 12.73 -1.94
CA LEU A 60 -9.31 12.93 -3.34
C LEU A 60 -9.31 14.42 -3.62
N VAL A 61 -8.64 14.82 -4.69
CA VAL A 61 -8.80 16.17 -5.27
C VAL A 61 -9.65 16.04 -6.53
N TYR A 62 -10.70 16.84 -6.62
CA TYR A 62 -11.58 16.91 -7.80
C TYR A 62 -11.99 18.36 -8.08
N GLU A 63 -12.46 18.63 -9.27
CA GLU A 63 -13.05 19.93 -9.64
C GLU A 63 -14.57 19.89 -9.49
N ASP A 64 -15.15 20.91 -8.86
CA ASP A 64 -16.59 21.09 -8.80
C ASP A 64 -17.14 21.60 -10.15
N GLN A 65 -18.46 21.76 -10.23
CA GLN A 65 -19.14 22.22 -11.47
C GLN A 65 -18.68 23.61 -11.95
N ASN A 66 -17.99 24.38 -11.10
CA ASN A 66 -17.45 25.70 -11.42
C ASN A 66 -15.95 25.67 -11.73
N GLY A 67 -15.35 24.49 -11.88
CA GLY A 67 -13.92 24.32 -12.12
C GLY A 67 -13.04 24.64 -10.91
N ARG A 68 -13.60 24.64 -9.67
CA ARG A 68 -12.83 24.90 -8.45
C ARG A 68 -12.36 23.59 -7.84
N GLY A 69 -11.09 23.55 -7.47
CA GLY A 69 -10.51 22.42 -6.74
C GLY A 69 -11.20 22.19 -5.40
N ARG A 70 -11.56 20.94 -5.14
CA ARG A 70 -12.14 20.46 -3.89
C ARG A 70 -11.31 19.32 -3.36
N LEU A 71 -11.29 19.18 -2.03
CA LEU A 71 -10.62 18.10 -1.33
C LEU A 71 -11.66 17.29 -0.54
N VAL A 72 -11.64 15.99 -0.71
CA VAL A 72 -12.21 15.03 0.25
C VAL A 72 -11.07 14.51 1.10
N ASP A 73 -11.23 14.47 2.41
CA ASP A 73 -10.26 13.93 3.37
C ASP A 73 -10.97 12.93 4.26
N LEU A 74 -10.45 11.70 4.34
CA LEU A 74 -10.99 10.61 5.13
C LEU A 74 -9.93 10.09 6.10
N THR A 75 -10.33 9.88 7.34
CA THR A 75 -9.53 9.23 8.38
C THR A 75 -9.65 7.70 8.30
N ALA A 76 -8.77 6.99 9.00
CA ALA A 76 -8.86 5.54 9.15
C ALA A 76 -10.23 5.11 9.73
N LEU A 77 -10.70 5.80 10.76
CA LEU A 77 -11.97 5.48 11.40
C LEU A 77 -13.16 5.62 10.44
N GLU A 78 -13.24 6.72 9.70
CA GLU A 78 -14.31 6.95 8.72
C GLU A 78 -14.29 5.89 7.62
N LEU A 79 -13.09 5.51 7.13
CA LEU A 79 -12.97 4.49 6.10
C LEU A 79 -13.40 3.10 6.61
N VAL A 80 -12.99 2.71 7.83
CA VAL A 80 -13.42 1.46 8.46
C VAL A 80 -14.92 1.43 8.67
N GLN A 81 -15.52 2.52 9.16
CA GLN A 81 -16.97 2.61 9.36
C GLN A 81 -17.73 2.54 8.04
N SER A 82 -17.27 3.26 7.01
CA SER A 82 -17.85 3.19 5.67
C SER A 82 -17.78 1.76 5.09
N THR A 83 -16.65 1.08 5.31
CA THR A 83 -16.50 -0.34 4.90
C THR A 83 -17.52 -1.23 5.61
N ARG A 84 -17.66 -1.12 6.95
CA ARG A 84 -18.62 -1.91 7.74
C ARG A 84 -20.08 -1.70 7.32
N THR A 85 -20.41 -0.51 6.85
CA THR A 85 -21.75 -0.19 6.31
C THR A 85 -21.93 -0.58 4.84
N GLY A 86 -20.92 -1.16 4.21
CA GLY A 86 -20.98 -1.64 2.83
C GLY A 86 -20.77 -0.57 1.77
N GLY A 87 -20.08 0.53 2.10
CA GLY A 87 -19.85 1.67 1.19
C GLY A 87 -19.17 1.33 -0.14
N GLY A 88 -18.33 0.27 -0.16
CA GLY A 88 -17.64 -0.21 -1.36
C GLY A 88 -18.17 -1.52 -1.93
N LYS A 89 -19.22 -2.06 -1.34
CA LYS A 89 -19.67 -3.42 -1.65
C LYS A 89 -20.27 -3.52 -3.05
N ILE A 90 -19.69 -4.38 -3.87
CA ILE A 90 -20.18 -4.71 -5.21
C ILE A 90 -20.22 -6.22 -5.41
N PRO A 91 -21.00 -6.75 -6.37
CA PRO A 91 -21.01 -8.16 -6.70
C PRO A 91 -19.59 -8.65 -7.07
N PRO A 92 -19.16 -9.85 -6.59
CA PRO A 92 -17.82 -10.35 -6.89
C PRO A 92 -17.50 -10.44 -8.40
N ALA A 93 -18.50 -10.70 -9.23
CA ALA A 93 -18.34 -10.75 -10.68
C ALA A 93 -17.99 -9.38 -11.32
N GLU A 94 -18.25 -8.29 -10.62
CA GLU A 94 -17.98 -6.91 -11.07
C GLU A 94 -16.63 -6.38 -10.56
N VAL A 95 -16.03 -7.05 -9.58
CA VAL A 95 -14.73 -6.64 -9.05
C VAL A 95 -13.66 -6.72 -10.14
N ARG A 96 -12.95 -5.63 -10.33
CA ARG A 96 -11.77 -5.52 -11.20
C ARG A 96 -10.74 -4.73 -10.43
N ASP A 97 -9.70 -5.42 -9.99
CA ASP A 97 -8.58 -4.78 -9.30
C ASP A 97 -7.25 -5.42 -9.66
N SER A 98 -6.20 -4.66 -9.49
CA SER A 98 -4.82 -5.16 -9.53
C SER A 98 -3.93 -4.34 -8.61
N VAL A 99 -2.98 -5.02 -7.95
CA VAL A 99 -2.02 -4.43 -7.02
C VAL A 99 -0.63 -4.42 -7.63
N THR A 100 -0.02 -3.25 -7.75
CA THR A 100 1.32 -3.05 -8.27
C THR A 100 2.18 -2.31 -7.24
N ILE A 101 3.27 -2.94 -6.78
CA ILE A 101 4.29 -2.24 -5.98
C ILE A 101 5.12 -1.39 -6.94
N LEU A 102 5.11 -0.07 -6.75
CA LEU A 102 5.83 0.88 -7.59
C LEU A 102 7.27 1.08 -7.14
N ASN A 103 7.47 1.15 -5.82
CA ASN A 103 8.80 1.33 -5.23
C ASN A 103 8.79 0.85 -3.79
N VAL A 104 9.97 0.41 -3.30
CA VAL A 104 10.21 0.14 -1.88
C VAL A 104 11.59 0.63 -1.52
N PHE A 105 11.68 1.36 -0.42
CA PHE A 105 12.94 1.80 0.13
C PHE A 105 12.91 1.71 1.66
N GLY A 106 13.75 0.87 2.24
CA GLY A 106 13.81 0.67 3.70
C GLY A 106 12.47 0.16 4.27
N ASN A 107 11.83 0.99 5.09
CA ASN A 107 10.56 0.70 5.75
C ASN A 107 9.36 1.42 5.09
N ALA A 108 9.51 1.94 3.89
CA ALA A 108 8.45 2.62 3.14
C ALA A 108 8.24 2.00 1.76
N ALA A 109 6.99 1.93 1.30
CA ALA A 109 6.62 1.43 -0.01
C ALA A 109 5.56 2.32 -0.64
N MET A 110 5.62 2.42 -1.97
CA MET A 110 4.58 3.02 -2.81
C MET A 110 3.86 1.91 -3.58
N VAL A 111 2.55 1.86 -3.47
CA VAL A 111 1.72 0.84 -4.12
C VAL A 111 0.61 1.51 -4.90
N ARG A 112 0.31 0.98 -6.07
CA ARG A 112 -0.85 1.38 -6.87
C ARG A 112 -1.87 0.25 -6.88
N ILE A 113 -3.13 0.60 -6.65
CA ILE A 113 -4.27 -0.27 -6.88
C ILE A 113 -5.10 0.30 -8.03
N ASP A 114 -5.21 -0.46 -9.11
CA ASP A 114 -6.16 -0.18 -10.18
C ASP A 114 -7.50 -0.83 -9.82
N ALA A 115 -8.38 -0.07 -9.21
CA ALA A 115 -9.70 -0.53 -8.80
C ALA A 115 -10.74 -0.40 -9.95
N THR A 116 -11.95 -0.92 -9.75
CA THR A 116 -13.01 -0.96 -10.77
C THR A 116 -13.31 0.43 -11.36
N THR A 117 -13.49 1.46 -10.53
CA THR A 117 -13.90 2.81 -10.96
C THR A 117 -12.93 3.91 -10.56
N TRP A 118 -11.82 3.58 -9.88
CA TRP A 118 -10.81 4.55 -9.45
C TRP A 118 -9.41 3.93 -9.45
N VAL A 119 -8.40 4.74 -9.16
CA VAL A 119 -7.03 4.32 -8.88
C VAL A 119 -6.65 4.87 -7.50
N ASP A 120 -6.12 4.02 -6.62
CA ASP A 120 -5.50 4.40 -5.37
C ASP A 120 -3.97 4.38 -5.51
N TYR A 121 -3.31 5.40 -4.97
CA TYR A 121 -1.88 5.43 -4.70
C TYR A 121 -1.67 5.37 -3.20
N LEU A 122 -1.10 4.27 -2.72
CA LEU A 122 -0.88 4.01 -1.30
C LEU A 122 0.57 4.31 -0.93
N GLU A 123 0.76 4.91 0.24
CA GLU A 123 2.03 4.89 0.94
C GLU A 123 1.91 3.93 2.12
N GLU A 124 2.68 2.86 2.07
CA GLU A 124 2.77 1.87 3.15
C GLU A 124 4.06 2.07 3.93
N VAL A 125 3.98 1.83 5.24
CA VAL A 125 5.16 1.87 6.13
C VAL A 125 5.21 0.63 7.00
N LYS A 126 6.43 0.20 7.35
CA LYS A 126 6.63 -0.89 8.30
C LYS A 126 6.53 -0.35 9.72
N TRP A 127 5.39 -0.57 10.36
CA TRP A 127 5.05 -0.10 11.69
C TRP A 127 4.91 -1.27 12.67
N ASN A 128 5.67 -1.27 13.76
CA ASN A 128 5.67 -2.35 14.75
C ASN A 128 5.82 -3.75 14.13
N GLY A 129 6.71 -3.88 13.15
CA GLY A 129 7.03 -5.15 12.49
C GLY A 129 6.07 -5.59 11.37
N ARG A 130 5.00 -4.83 11.07
CA ARG A 130 4.05 -5.12 9.99
C ARG A 130 3.90 -3.93 9.03
N TRP A 131 3.56 -4.19 7.79
CA TRP A 131 3.24 -3.15 6.81
C TRP A 131 1.81 -2.64 7.03
N VAL A 132 1.62 -1.33 6.98
CA VAL A 132 0.32 -0.65 7.12
C VAL A 132 0.27 0.58 6.21
N ILE A 133 -0.91 0.94 5.74
CA ILE A 133 -1.13 2.11 4.88
C ILE A 133 -1.25 3.36 5.76
N ILE A 134 -0.43 4.38 5.49
CA ILE A 134 -0.44 5.65 6.21
C ILE A 134 -1.01 6.81 5.40
N ASN A 135 -0.87 6.78 4.08
CA ASN A 135 -1.46 7.76 3.16
C ASN A 135 -2.09 7.07 1.96
N VAL A 136 -3.17 7.67 1.43
CA VAL A 136 -3.78 7.29 0.16
C VAL A 136 -4.17 8.56 -0.59
N VAL A 137 -3.80 8.64 -1.86
CA VAL A 137 -4.40 9.55 -2.82
C VAL A 137 -5.16 8.73 -3.84
N TRP A 138 -6.47 9.01 -4.02
CA TRP A 138 -7.23 8.31 -5.05
C TRP A 138 -7.75 9.27 -6.12
N VAL A 139 -7.96 8.72 -7.30
CA VAL A 139 -8.46 9.45 -8.47
C VAL A 139 -9.54 8.60 -9.13
N ASN A 140 -10.73 9.16 -9.31
CA ASN A 140 -11.79 8.49 -10.02
C ASN A 140 -11.43 8.33 -11.51
N ARG A 141 -11.75 7.18 -12.09
CA ARG A 141 -11.62 7.00 -13.53
C ARG A 141 -12.67 7.86 -14.24
N PRO A 142 -12.32 8.47 -15.40
CA PRO A 142 -13.34 9.11 -16.22
C PRO A 142 -14.46 8.11 -16.54
N ALA A 143 -15.71 8.57 -16.52
CA ALA A 143 -16.82 7.75 -17.00
C ALA A 143 -16.51 7.29 -18.42
N ALA A 144 -16.72 5.99 -18.69
CA ALA A 144 -16.57 5.48 -20.05
C ALA A 144 -17.52 6.26 -20.97
N THR A 145 -16.96 7.09 -21.85
CA THR A 145 -17.78 7.73 -22.91
C THR A 145 -18.38 6.61 -23.74
N ALA A 146 -19.71 6.44 -23.66
CA ALA A 146 -20.43 5.56 -24.54
C ALA A 146 -20.10 5.98 -25.99
N ARG A 147 -19.45 5.08 -26.74
CA ARG A 147 -19.26 5.21 -28.19
C ARG A 147 -20.48 4.66 -28.91
#